data_91e8b17a73379671c3302b80089fa02c
#
_entry.id   91e8b17a73379671c3302b80089fa02c
#
_cell.length_a   1.000
_cell.length_b   1.000
_cell.length_c   1.000
_cell.angle_alpha   90.00
_cell.angle_beta   90.00
_cell.angle_gamma   90.00
#
_symmetry.space_group_name_H-M   'P 1'
#
loop_
_entity.id
_entity.type
_entity.pdbx_description
1 polymer ?
#
loop_
_entity_poly.entity_id
_entity_poly.type
_entity_poly.pdbx_seq_one_letter_code
_entity_poly.pdbx_strand_id
1 'polypeptide(L)'
;MTLRTGFTADSMKDRGVGKLPGLLGIELISVEEGLLIAELKVREALLAPNGYLHAASVVGLADTVCGYGCISHLPEGANGFTTIELKSNHLGTALNGTIYVEARPMHLGRTTQVWDAVVRHRDTAKTIALIRCTQMVLWPSEK
;
A
#
# COMPACT_ATOMS: atom_id res chain seq x y z
N MET A 1 18.50 -4.30 -0.33
CA MET A 1 18.10 -3.20 -1.22
C MET A 1 17.58 -2.07 -0.38
N THR A 2 17.85 -0.89 -0.82
CA THR A 2 17.60 0.33 -0.06
C THR A 2 16.55 1.20 -0.75
N LEU A 3 16.06 2.18 -0.04
CA LEU A 3 15.19 3.20 -0.61
C LEU A 3 15.94 3.95 -1.73
N ARG A 4 15.34 4.02 -2.90
CA ARG A 4 15.91 4.73 -4.06
C ARG A 4 15.90 6.25 -3.82
N THR A 5 16.96 6.90 -4.26
CA THR A 5 17.07 8.36 -4.17
C THR A 5 15.92 9.08 -4.87
N GLY A 6 15.37 10.09 -4.21
CA GLY A 6 14.28 10.91 -4.75
C GLY A 6 12.86 10.40 -4.42
N PHE A 7 12.73 9.23 -3.82
CA PHE A 7 11.43 8.75 -3.36
C PHE A 7 11.14 9.26 -1.95
N THR A 8 10.20 10.18 -1.86
CA THR A 8 9.70 10.77 -0.62
C THR A 8 8.17 10.80 -0.66
N ALA A 9 7.52 11.01 0.48
CA ALA A 9 6.07 11.20 0.49
C ALA A 9 5.64 12.34 -0.44
N ASP A 10 6.38 13.45 -0.43
CA ASP A 10 6.08 14.61 -1.28
C ASP A 10 6.24 14.30 -2.77
N SER A 11 7.34 13.62 -3.17
CA SER A 11 7.55 13.25 -4.57
C SER A 11 6.55 12.24 -5.12
N MET A 12 5.92 11.47 -4.24
CA MET A 12 4.99 10.40 -4.61
C MET A 12 3.51 10.76 -4.43
N LYS A 13 3.19 11.86 -3.76
CA LYS A 13 1.82 12.21 -3.34
C LYS A 13 0.80 12.27 -4.48
N ASP A 14 1.22 12.64 -5.68
CA ASP A 14 0.34 12.82 -6.83
C ASP A 14 0.26 11.59 -7.75
N ARG A 15 0.94 10.49 -7.41
CA ARG A 15 0.94 9.27 -8.24
C ARG A 15 -0.45 8.67 -8.44
N GLY A 16 -1.33 8.81 -7.47
CA GLY A 16 -2.69 8.29 -7.50
C GLY A 16 -3.72 9.21 -8.12
N VAL A 17 -3.37 10.45 -8.47
CA VAL A 17 -4.31 11.44 -9.02
C VAL A 17 -4.93 10.94 -10.31
N GLY A 18 -6.27 10.95 -10.39
CA GLY A 18 -7.04 10.44 -11.54
C GLY A 18 -7.01 8.91 -11.69
N LYS A 19 -6.51 8.20 -10.72
CA LYS A 19 -6.41 6.74 -10.65
C LYS A 19 -7.08 6.23 -9.36
N LEU A 20 -7.11 4.90 -9.19
CA LEU A 20 -7.76 4.28 -8.03
C LEU A 20 -7.29 4.83 -6.67
N PRO A 21 -5.99 5.00 -6.40
CA PRO A 21 -5.58 5.55 -5.11
C PRO A 21 -6.15 6.95 -4.83
N GLY A 22 -6.21 7.80 -5.85
CA GLY A 22 -6.84 9.12 -5.74
C GLY A 22 -8.35 9.05 -5.52
N LEU A 23 -9.04 8.14 -6.21
CA LEU A 23 -10.48 7.90 -6.01
C LEU A 23 -10.79 7.42 -4.59
N LEU A 24 -9.97 6.55 -4.04
CA LEU A 24 -10.10 6.07 -2.66
C LEU A 24 -9.75 7.16 -1.63
N GLY A 25 -9.00 8.17 -2.02
CA GLY A 25 -8.54 9.24 -1.13
C GLY A 25 -7.34 8.83 -0.28
N ILE A 26 -6.47 7.98 -0.80
CA ILE A 26 -5.26 7.54 -0.10
C ILE A 26 -4.25 8.68 -0.01
N GLU A 27 -3.82 8.99 1.21
CA GLU A 27 -2.80 9.98 1.49
C GLU A 27 -1.52 9.29 1.99
N LEU A 28 -0.44 9.44 1.23
CA LEU A 28 0.87 8.93 1.61
C LEU A 28 1.51 9.87 2.64
N ILE A 29 1.76 9.34 3.83
CA ILE A 29 2.23 10.13 4.98
C ILE A 29 3.75 10.10 5.07
N SER A 30 4.36 8.91 4.94
CA SER A 30 5.80 8.77 5.06
C SER A 30 6.33 7.70 4.11
N VAL A 31 7.53 7.95 3.60
CA VAL A 31 8.32 7.02 2.79
C VAL A 31 9.72 6.99 3.38
N GLU A 32 10.04 5.90 4.03
CA GLU A 32 11.33 5.66 4.66
C GLU A 32 11.89 4.32 4.19
N GLU A 33 13.18 4.09 4.40
CA GLU A 33 13.76 2.80 4.10
C GLU A 33 13.10 1.70 4.94
N GLY A 34 12.47 0.76 4.27
CA GLY A 34 11.79 -0.35 4.92
C GLY A 34 10.48 -0.02 5.63
N LEU A 35 9.92 1.18 5.43
CA LEU A 35 8.64 1.55 6.01
C LEU A 35 7.91 2.59 5.15
N LEU A 36 6.68 2.29 4.78
CA LEU A 36 5.75 3.27 4.22
C LEU A 36 4.49 3.35 5.08
N ILE A 37 4.01 4.57 5.27
CA ILE A 37 2.77 4.84 6.00
C ILE A 37 1.83 5.66 5.12
N ALA A 38 0.58 5.26 5.08
CA ALA A 38 -0.49 6.00 4.41
C ALA A 38 -1.79 5.94 5.21
N GLU A 39 -2.69 6.82 4.88
CA GLU A 39 -3.99 6.97 5.54
C GLU A 39 -5.12 6.97 4.51
N LEU A 40 -6.31 6.61 5.00
CA LEU A 40 -7.55 6.68 4.25
C LEU A 40 -8.68 7.10 5.20
N LYS A 41 -9.34 8.21 4.86
CA LYS A 41 -10.52 8.65 5.58
C LYS A 41 -11.72 7.81 5.19
N VAL A 42 -12.40 7.24 6.19
CA VAL A 42 -13.63 6.48 5.98
C VAL A 42 -14.75 7.44 5.56
N ARG A 43 -15.40 7.14 4.45
CA ARG A 43 -16.53 7.89 3.92
C ARG A 43 -17.54 6.93 3.30
N GLU A 44 -18.78 7.38 3.11
CA GLU A 44 -19.91 6.56 2.68
C GLU A 44 -19.61 5.76 1.40
N ALA A 45 -18.98 6.38 0.41
CA ALA A 45 -18.64 5.72 -0.86
C ALA A 45 -17.69 4.53 -0.73
N LEU A 46 -16.99 4.39 0.40
CA LEU A 46 -16.05 3.30 0.66
C LEU A 46 -16.65 2.18 1.52
N LEU A 47 -17.90 2.32 1.93
CA LEU A 47 -18.59 1.34 2.77
C LEU A 47 -19.19 0.22 1.93
N ALA A 48 -19.34 -0.94 2.57
CA ALA A 48 -20.17 -2.01 2.06
C ALA A 48 -21.66 -1.68 2.26
N PRO A 49 -22.58 -2.38 1.57
CA PRO A 49 -24.01 -2.15 1.72
C PRO A 49 -24.56 -2.29 3.16
N ASN A 50 -23.84 -3.02 4.01
CA ASN A 50 -24.20 -3.17 5.44
C ASN A 50 -23.71 -2.01 6.33
N GLY A 51 -23.07 -0.98 5.76
CA GLY A 51 -22.61 0.22 6.48
C GLY A 51 -21.22 0.14 7.09
N TYR A 52 -20.55 -1.00 7.00
CA TYR A 52 -19.16 -1.15 7.43
C TYR A 52 -18.19 -0.84 6.29
N LEU A 53 -16.95 -0.45 6.63
CA LEU A 53 -15.92 -0.23 5.62
C LEU A 53 -15.75 -1.49 4.76
N HIS A 54 -15.84 -1.33 3.45
CA HIS A 54 -15.74 -2.47 2.53
C HIS A 54 -14.34 -3.08 2.59
N ALA A 55 -14.25 -4.40 2.63
CA ALA A 55 -12.96 -5.10 2.63
C ALA A 55 -12.08 -4.69 1.43
N ALA A 56 -12.67 -4.46 0.26
CA ALA A 56 -11.93 -4.00 -0.92
C ALA A 56 -11.33 -2.59 -0.74
N SER A 57 -11.94 -1.72 0.05
CA SER A 57 -11.36 -0.41 0.39
C SER A 57 -10.09 -0.57 1.23
N VAL A 58 -10.11 -1.49 2.18
CA VAL A 58 -8.93 -1.83 3.01
C VAL A 58 -7.82 -2.45 2.16
N VAL A 59 -8.18 -3.38 1.28
CA VAL A 59 -7.22 -4.00 0.33
C VAL A 59 -6.64 -2.96 -0.62
N GLY A 60 -7.47 -2.05 -1.15
CA GLY A 60 -7.02 -0.98 -2.03
C GLY A 60 -5.98 -0.07 -1.38
N LEU A 61 -6.17 0.27 -0.10
CA LEU A 61 -5.17 1.02 0.67
C LEU A 61 -3.86 0.23 0.81
N ALA A 62 -3.93 -0.99 1.28
CA ALA A 62 -2.75 -1.80 1.57
C ALA A 62 -1.99 -2.19 0.30
N ASP A 63 -2.67 -2.61 -0.76
CA ASP A 63 -2.04 -2.95 -2.04
C ASP A 63 -1.33 -1.74 -2.65
N THR A 64 -1.97 -0.57 -2.61
CA THR A 64 -1.35 0.67 -3.08
C THR A 64 -0.04 0.97 -2.35
N VAL A 65 -0.04 0.86 -1.01
CA VAL A 65 1.15 1.20 -0.21
C VAL A 65 2.25 0.15 -0.37
N CYS A 66 1.91 -1.12 -0.48
CA CYS A 66 2.87 -2.17 -0.83
C CYS A 66 3.48 -1.94 -2.21
N GLY A 67 2.69 -1.51 -3.19
CA GLY A 67 3.16 -1.15 -4.52
C GLY A 67 4.09 0.08 -4.51
N TYR A 68 3.76 1.09 -3.72
CA TYR A 68 4.63 2.26 -3.52
C TYR A 68 5.93 1.87 -2.80
N GLY A 69 5.86 0.93 -1.87
CA GLY A 69 7.03 0.33 -1.24
C GLY A 69 7.91 -0.38 -2.27
N CYS A 70 7.30 -1.21 -3.10
CA CYS A 70 8.01 -1.93 -4.14
C CYS A 70 8.73 -1.00 -5.11
N ILE A 71 8.04 -0.01 -5.68
CA ILE A 71 8.66 0.89 -6.67
C ILE A 71 9.77 1.75 -6.06
N SER A 72 9.63 2.13 -4.81
CA SER A 72 10.64 2.92 -4.10
C SER A 72 11.87 2.11 -3.66
N HIS A 73 11.79 0.77 -3.67
CA HIS A 73 12.85 -0.16 -3.29
C HIS A 73 13.25 -1.12 -4.43
N LEU A 74 12.97 -0.77 -5.67
CA LEU A 74 13.38 -1.59 -6.81
C LEU A 74 14.91 -1.71 -6.89
N PRO A 75 15.43 -2.88 -7.29
CA PRO A 75 16.85 -3.01 -7.57
C PRO A 75 17.29 -2.10 -8.72
N GLU A 76 18.58 -1.77 -8.72
CA GLU A 76 19.15 -0.94 -9.80
C GLU A 76 18.91 -1.59 -11.17
N GLY A 77 18.49 -0.77 -12.13
CA GLY A 77 18.17 -1.19 -13.49
C GLY A 77 16.74 -1.73 -13.68
N ALA A 78 16.02 -2.07 -12.62
CA ALA A 78 14.62 -2.41 -12.74
C ALA A 78 13.75 -1.17 -13.03
N ASN A 79 12.70 -1.34 -13.83
CA ASN A 79 11.87 -0.22 -14.29
C ASN A 79 10.41 -0.28 -13.82
N GLY A 80 10.00 -1.34 -13.13
CA GLY A 80 8.63 -1.46 -12.65
C GLY A 80 8.38 -2.72 -11.84
N PHE A 81 7.13 -2.93 -11.53
CA PHE A 81 6.66 -4.14 -10.84
C PHE A 81 5.23 -4.47 -11.28
N THR A 82 4.80 -5.68 -10.97
CA THR A 82 3.40 -6.08 -11.02
C THR A 82 3.05 -6.95 -9.82
N THR A 83 1.86 -6.79 -9.27
CA THR A 83 1.36 -7.63 -8.18
C THR A 83 0.97 -9.00 -8.73
N ILE A 84 1.51 -10.07 -8.16
CA ILE A 84 1.22 -11.46 -8.56
C ILE A 84 0.48 -12.26 -7.51
N GLU A 85 0.50 -11.84 -6.26
CA GLU A 85 -0.34 -12.40 -5.20
C GLU A 85 -0.66 -11.33 -4.16
N LEU A 86 -1.88 -11.39 -3.66
CA LEU A 86 -2.35 -10.55 -2.59
C LEU A 86 -3.22 -11.40 -1.66
N LYS A 87 -2.80 -11.53 -0.42
CA LYS A 87 -3.54 -12.23 0.64
C LYS A 87 -3.91 -11.27 1.74
N SER A 88 -5.16 -11.30 2.17
CA SER A 88 -5.66 -10.46 3.25
C SER A 88 -6.47 -11.27 4.27
N ASN A 89 -6.30 -10.93 5.54
CA ASN A 89 -7.14 -11.40 6.64
C ASN A 89 -7.75 -10.19 7.32
N HIS A 90 -9.07 -10.10 7.34
CA HIS A 90 -9.82 -9.01 7.92
C HIS A 90 -10.25 -9.39 9.34
N LEU A 91 -9.70 -8.70 10.33
CA LEU A 91 -9.89 -8.98 11.76
C LEU A 91 -10.84 -7.99 12.42
N GLY A 92 -11.13 -6.90 11.74
CA GLY A 92 -11.99 -5.83 12.22
C GLY A 92 -12.48 -4.95 11.08
N THR A 93 -13.12 -3.87 11.43
CA THR A 93 -13.71 -2.92 10.49
C THR A 93 -13.71 -1.51 11.08
N ALA A 94 -14.16 -0.54 10.28
CA ALA A 94 -14.40 0.82 10.71
C ALA A 94 -15.75 1.29 10.20
N LEU A 95 -16.44 2.13 10.96
CA LEU A 95 -17.68 2.81 10.58
C LEU A 95 -17.42 4.26 10.18
N ASN A 96 -16.38 4.86 10.74
CA ASN A 96 -16.00 6.25 10.54
C ASN A 96 -14.53 6.47 10.91
N GLY A 97 -14.07 7.71 10.85
CA GLY A 97 -12.71 8.10 11.21
C GLY A 97 -11.72 7.84 10.10
N THR A 98 -10.49 7.57 10.50
CA THR A 98 -9.37 7.32 9.59
C THR A 98 -8.73 5.99 9.90
N ILE A 99 -8.44 5.23 8.86
CA ILE A 99 -7.59 4.05 8.95
C ILE A 99 -6.20 4.39 8.42
N TYR A 100 -5.18 3.74 8.94
CA TYR A 100 -3.83 3.88 8.43
C TYR A 100 -3.19 2.52 8.20
N VAL A 101 -2.21 2.49 7.32
CA VAL A 101 -1.45 1.29 6.98
C VAL A 101 0.04 1.55 7.19
N GLU A 102 0.70 0.57 7.78
CA GLU A 102 2.15 0.45 7.77
C GLU A 102 2.54 -0.72 6.88
N ALA A 103 3.35 -0.46 5.86
CA ALA A 103 3.89 -1.48 4.96
C ALA A 103 5.39 -1.64 5.18
N ARG A 104 5.83 -2.89 5.31
CA ARG A 104 7.24 -3.26 5.53
C ARG A 104 7.66 -4.39 4.59
N PRO A 105 8.88 -4.33 4.03
CA PRO A 105 9.36 -5.42 3.20
C PRO A 105 9.75 -6.63 4.07
N MET A 106 9.33 -7.80 3.65
CA MET A 106 9.75 -9.08 4.20
C MET A 106 10.82 -9.72 3.33
N HIS A 107 10.84 -9.39 2.04
CA HIS A 107 11.81 -9.86 1.06
C HIS A 107 11.97 -8.81 -0.04
N LEU A 108 13.21 -8.41 -0.30
CA LEU A 108 13.58 -7.51 -1.38
C LEU A 108 14.57 -8.24 -2.31
N GLY A 109 14.03 -8.99 -3.25
CA GLY A 109 14.81 -9.78 -4.20
C GLY A 109 14.97 -9.13 -5.57
N ARG A 110 15.78 -9.75 -6.42
CA ARG A 110 16.02 -9.29 -7.79
C ARG A 110 14.79 -9.48 -8.68
N THR A 111 14.04 -10.56 -8.46
CA THR A 111 12.89 -10.93 -9.31
C THR A 111 11.55 -10.76 -8.62
N THR A 112 11.53 -10.81 -7.30
CA THR A 112 10.32 -10.67 -6.48
C THR A 112 10.59 -9.83 -5.25
N GLN A 113 9.53 -9.15 -4.78
CA GLN A 113 9.47 -8.54 -3.46
C GLN A 113 8.23 -9.02 -2.73
N VAL A 114 8.34 -9.19 -1.42
CA VAL A 114 7.21 -9.52 -0.54
C VAL A 114 7.09 -8.42 0.50
N TRP A 115 5.90 -7.84 0.60
CA TRP A 115 5.59 -6.77 1.53
C TRP A 115 4.44 -7.17 2.44
N ASP A 116 4.59 -6.94 3.73
CA ASP A 116 3.53 -7.05 4.71
C ASP A 116 2.97 -5.68 5.03
N ALA A 117 1.65 -5.60 5.13
CA ALA A 117 0.93 -4.40 5.52
C ALA A 117 0.00 -4.70 6.68
N VAL A 118 0.01 -3.84 7.68
CA VAL A 118 -0.92 -3.88 8.82
C VAL A 118 -1.79 -2.64 8.78
N VAL A 119 -3.10 -2.84 8.67
CA VAL A 119 -4.08 -1.76 8.68
C VAL A 119 -4.71 -1.65 10.06
N ARG A 120 -4.75 -0.42 10.60
CA ARG A 120 -5.33 -0.12 11.91
C ARG A 120 -6.27 1.07 11.84
N HIS A 121 -7.20 1.12 12.77
CA HIS A 121 -7.96 2.34 13.03
C HIS A 121 -7.10 3.34 13.80
N ARG A 122 -7.09 4.61 13.36
CA ARG A 122 -6.21 5.63 13.94
C ARG A 122 -6.51 5.88 15.42
N ASP A 123 -7.77 6.04 15.80
CA ASP A 123 -8.16 6.47 17.13
C ASP A 123 -8.10 5.35 18.17
N THR A 124 -8.41 4.12 17.76
CA THR A 124 -8.49 2.96 18.66
C THR A 124 -7.26 2.08 18.64
N ALA A 125 -6.38 2.25 17.63
CA ALA A 125 -5.23 1.39 17.33
C ALA A 125 -5.60 -0.08 17.08
N LYS A 126 -6.88 -0.42 16.94
CA LYS A 126 -7.34 -1.78 16.63
C LYS A 126 -6.85 -2.19 15.24
N THR A 127 -6.31 -3.40 15.16
CA THR A 127 -5.96 -4.01 13.88
C THR A 127 -7.22 -4.36 13.11
N ILE A 128 -7.30 -3.85 11.88
CA ILE A 128 -8.39 -4.09 10.94
C ILE A 128 -8.05 -5.23 10.00
N ALA A 129 -6.83 -5.24 9.47
CA ALA A 129 -6.42 -6.28 8.53
C ALA A 129 -4.91 -6.52 8.57
N LEU A 130 -4.55 -7.76 8.24
CA LEU A 130 -3.18 -8.21 7.95
C LEU A 130 -3.13 -8.61 6.49
N ILE A 131 -2.19 -8.03 5.73
CA ILE A 131 -2.13 -8.19 4.29
C ILE A 131 -0.69 -8.48 3.87
N ARG A 132 -0.54 -9.42 2.94
CA ARG A 132 0.74 -9.71 2.30
C ARG A 132 0.61 -9.58 0.80
N CYS A 133 1.50 -8.80 0.19
CA CYS A 133 1.59 -8.62 -1.25
C CYS A 133 2.90 -9.21 -1.76
N THR A 134 2.83 -9.98 -2.83
CA THR A 134 3.99 -10.41 -3.59
C THR A 134 4.00 -9.69 -4.94
N GLN A 135 5.09 -9.01 -5.22
CA GLN A 135 5.30 -8.29 -6.48
C GLN A 135 6.42 -8.95 -7.29
N MET A 136 6.20 -9.06 -8.59
CA MET A 136 7.24 -9.40 -9.55
C MET A 136 7.93 -8.11 -10.02
N VAL A 137 9.25 -8.10 -9.94
CA VAL A 137 10.08 -6.98 -10.42
C VAL A 137 10.18 -7.06 -11.94
N LEU A 138 9.93 -5.95 -12.61
CA LEU A 138 10.01 -5.84 -14.06
C LEU A 138 11.33 -5.19 -14.48
N TRP A 139 11.92 -5.79 -15.51
CA TRP A 139 13.19 -5.36 -16.08
C TRP A 139 12.98 -4.90 -17.53
N PRO A 140 13.79 -3.94 -18.02
CA PRO A 140 13.76 -3.59 -19.44
C PRO A 140 13.96 -4.84 -20.30
N SER A 141 13.18 -4.92 -21.39
CA SER A 141 13.42 -5.98 -22.39
C SER A 141 14.77 -5.75 -23.04
N GLU A 142 15.56 -6.80 -23.16
CA GLU A 142 16.70 -6.79 -24.08
C GLU A 142 16.15 -6.58 -25.49
N LYS A 143 16.60 -5.50 -26.16
CA LYS A 143 16.29 -5.25 -27.59
C LYS A 143 17.15 -6.10 -28.46
#